data_dca5ba2ab12475628045da1b13d2bc84
#
_entry.id   dca5ba2ab12475628045da1b13d2bc84
#
_cell.length_a   1.000
_cell.length_b   1.000
_cell.length_c   1.000
_cell.angle_alpha   90.00
_cell.angle_beta   90.00
_cell.angle_gamma   90.00
#
_symmetry.space_group_name_H-M   'P 1'
#
loop_
_entity.id
_entity.type
_entity.pdbx_description
1 polymer ?
#
loop_
_entity_poly.entity_id
_entity_poly.type
_entity_poly.pdbx_seq_one_letter_code
_entity_poly.pdbx_strand_id
1 'polypeptide(L)'
;SKTKYLIINCDIEIDMLKKIKLENPIKTITYGFNSKATITISSVKDEKILVCLQRDIQKVDGKIIEAQEKIIYLNDSKSNKIYNELVVFIVKELHNL
;
A
#
# COMPACT_ATOMS: atom_id res chain seq x y z
N SER A 1 -13.47 -13.23 14.35
CA SER A 1 -12.10 -12.81 14.67
C SER A 1 -11.70 -11.59 13.84
N LYS A 2 -10.99 -10.70 14.48
CA LYS A 2 -10.53 -9.48 13.81
C LYS A 2 -9.26 -9.76 13.03
N THR A 3 -9.28 -9.43 11.74
CA THR A 3 -8.08 -9.54 10.92
C THR A 3 -7.20 -8.31 11.17
N LYS A 4 -5.94 -8.57 11.46
CA LYS A 4 -4.96 -7.50 11.64
C LYS A 4 -4.18 -7.29 10.35
N TYR A 5 -3.93 -6.04 10.02
CA TYR A 5 -3.11 -5.67 8.87
C TYR A 5 -1.86 -4.97 9.32
N LEU A 6 -0.77 -5.22 8.62
CA LEU A 6 0.48 -4.53 8.82
C LEU A 6 0.83 -3.82 7.51
N ILE A 7 0.93 -2.51 7.56
CA ILE A 7 1.24 -1.69 6.39
C ILE A 7 2.67 -1.22 6.52
N ILE A 8 3.52 -1.60 5.59
CA ILE A 8 4.97 -1.37 5.69
C ILE A 8 5.49 -0.67 4.45
N ASN A 9 6.30 0.38 4.67
CA ASN A 9 7.07 1.02 3.62
C ASN A 9 8.24 0.13 3.25
N CYS A 10 8.14 -0.60 2.13
CA CYS A 10 9.17 -1.56 1.76
C CYS A 10 10.44 -0.90 1.18
N ASP A 11 10.43 0.40 0.96
CA ASP A 11 11.64 1.11 0.55
C ASP A 11 12.61 1.32 1.71
N ILE A 12 12.11 1.22 2.94
CA ILE A 12 12.91 1.45 4.15
C ILE A 12 13.11 0.17 4.95
N GLU A 13 12.10 -0.69 5.00
CA GLU A 13 12.01 -1.76 6.00
C GLU A 13 12.02 -3.18 5.42
N ILE A 14 12.81 -3.40 4.37
CA ILE A 14 12.83 -4.70 3.69
C ILE A 14 13.23 -5.85 4.61
N ASP A 15 14.25 -5.67 5.43
CA ASP A 15 14.73 -6.75 6.31
C ASP A 15 13.73 -7.08 7.39
N MET A 16 13.07 -6.07 7.93
CA MET A 16 12.02 -6.27 8.92
C MET A 16 10.83 -7.02 8.31
N LEU A 17 10.50 -6.72 7.05
CA LEU A 17 9.41 -7.39 6.35
C LEU A 17 9.63 -8.90 6.28
N LYS A 18 10.85 -9.33 5.95
CA LYS A 18 11.18 -10.77 5.88
C LYS A 18 10.99 -11.44 7.23
N LYS A 19 11.41 -10.79 8.30
CA LYS A 19 11.29 -11.31 9.65
C LYS A 19 9.83 -11.45 10.07
N ILE A 20 9.02 -10.43 9.80
CA ILE A 20 7.60 -10.43 10.16
C ILE A 20 6.85 -11.56 9.46
N LYS A 21 7.12 -11.77 8.17
CA LYS A 21 6.46 -12.83 7.40
C LYS A 21 6.72 -14.21 7.96
N LEU A 22 7.88 -14.43 8.58
CA LEU A 22 8.24 -15.72 9.15
C LEU A 22 7.61 -15.96 10.52
N GLU A 23 7.35 -14.91 11.28
CA GLU A 23 6.94 -15.03 12.68
C GLU A 23 5.44 -14.85 12.93
N ASN A 24 4.73 -14.17 12.05
CA ASN A 24 3.34 -13.78 12.32
C ASN A 24 2.40 -14.02 11.14
N PRO A 25 1.22 -14.62 11.40
CA PRO A 25 0.19 -14.77 10.36
C PRO A 25 -0.63 -13.51 10.15
N ILE A 26 -0.01 -12.34 10.19
CA ILE A 26 -0.65 -11.05 9.99
C ILE A 26 -0.66 -10.76 8.48
N LYS A 27 -1.78 -10.22 7.98
CA LYS A 27 -1.84 -9.79 6.58
C LYS A 27 -0.95 -8.56 6.41
N THR A 28 0.02 -8.66 5.52
CA THR A 28 0.99 -7.61 5.30
C THR A 28 0.77 -6.96 3.94
N ILE A 29 0.66 -5.64 3.94
CA ILE A 29 0.56 -4.85 2.72
C ILE A 29 1.79 -3.95 2.68
N THR A 30 2.61 -4.14 1.65
CA THR A 30 3.80 -3.32 1.46
C THR A 30 3.52 -2.23 0.42
N TYR A 31 4.16 -1.09 0.60
CA TYR A 31 4.00 0.03 -0.33
C TYR A 31 5.33 0.72 -0.55
N GLY A 32 5.46 1.38 -1.68
CA GLY A 32 6.66 2.13 -2.00
C GLY A 32 6.98 2.11 -3.49
N PHE A 33 8.16 2.61 -3.84
CA PHE A 33 8.65 2.60 -5.22
C PHE A 33 9.24 1.26 -5.62
N ASN A 34 9.57 0.42 -4.65
CA ASN A 34 10.14 -0.90 -4.90
C ASN A 34 9.15 -1.76 -5.67
N SER A 35 9.62 -2.39 -6.76
CA SER A 35 8.77 -3.21 -7.61
C SER A 35 8.20 -4.45 -6.93
N LYS A 36 8.72 -4.82 -5.77
CA LYS A 36 8.21 -5.97 -5.00
C LYS A 36 7.07 -5.58 -4.06
N ALA A 37 6.77 -4.30 -3.94
CA ALA A 37 5.69 -3.84 -3.07
C ALA A 37 4.33 -4.34 -3.56
N THR A 38 3.41 -4.61 -2.63
CA THR A 38 2.04 -4.93 -2.96
C THR A 38 1.39 -3.77 -3.70
N ILE A 39 1.65 -2.55 -3.22
CA ILE A 39 1.17 -1.32 -3.85
C ILE A 39 2.38 -0.48 -4.18
N THR A 40 2.62 -0.25 -5.46
CA THR A 40 3.77 0.52 -5.90
C THR A 40 3.34 1.75 -6.67
N ILE A 41 4.26 2.71 -6.79
CA ILE A 41 4.05 3.94 -7.53
C ILE A 41 4.64 3.76 -8.92
N SER A 42 3.80 3.89 -9.95
CA SER A 42 4.24 3.79 -11.34
C SER A 42 4.75 5.12 -11.86
N SER A 43 4.09 6.22 -11.48
CA SER A 43 4.52 7.54 -11.91
C SER A 43 3.96 8.62 -10.99
N VAL A 44 4.66 9.76 -10.96
CA VAL A 44 4.23 10.96 -10.23
C VAL A 44 4.33 12.11 -11.21
N LYS A 45 3.23 12.79 -11.48
CA LYS A 45 3.22 13.91 -12.41
C LYS A 45 2.04 14.83 -12.13
N ASP A 46 2.32 16.14 -12.07
CA ASP A 46 1.28 17.18 -11.95
C ASP A 46 0.33 16.92 -10.77
N GLU A 47 0.90 16.62 -9.62
CA GLU A 47 0.14 16.36 -8.39
C GLU A 47 -0.76 15.13 -8.47
N LYS A 48 -0.44 14.22 -9.38
CA LYS A 48 -1.12 12.93 -9.51
C LYS A 48 -0.12 11.80 -9.30
N ILE A 49 -0.56 10.77 -8.59
CA ILE A 49 0.23 9.54 -8.45
C ILE A 49 -0.53 8.42 -9.15
N LEU A 50 0.15 7.74 -10.05
CA LEU A 50 -0.39 6.50 -10.60
C LEU A 50 0.08 5.35 -9.69
N VAL A 51 -0.87 4.74 -8.99
CA VAL A 51 -0.63 3.68 -8.03
C VAL A 51 -1.00 2.35 -8.66
N CYS A 52 -0.14 1.37 -8.53
CA CYS A 52 -0.37 0.04 -9.06
C CYS A 52 -0.52 -0.96 -7.92
N LEU A 53 -1.70 -1.58 -7.82
CA LEU A 53 -1.92 -2.72 -6.95
C LEU A 53 -1.44 -3.96 -7.72
N GLN A 54 -0.32 -4.52 -7.31
CA GLN A 54 0.30 -5.62 -8.03
C GLN A 54 -0.28 -6.98 -7.68
N ARG A 55 -1.04 -7.06 -6.59
CA ARG A 55 -1.69 -8.29 -6.14
C ARG A 55 -3.08 -7.98 -5.63
N ASP A 56 -3.95 -8.99 -5.64
CA ASP A 56 -5.26 -8.85 -5.04
C ASP A 56 -5.13 -8.63 -3.53
N ILE A 57 -5.97 -7.76 -2.99
CA ILE A 57 -5.95 -7.41 -1.57
C ILE A 57 -7.31 -7.71 -0.97
N GLN A 58 -7.32 -8.38 0.17
CA GLN A 58 -8.56 -8.63 0.90
C GLN A 58 -8.85 -7.46 1.83
N LYS A 59 -10.05 -6.88 1.70
CA LYS A 59 -10.51 -5.81 2.56
C LYS A 59 -10.90 -6.33 3.94
N VAL A 60 -11.13 -5.41 4.87
CA VAL A 60 -11.57 -5.74 6.23
C VAL A 60 -12.89 -6.52 6.23
N ASP A 61 -13.79 -6.22 5.29
CA ASP A 61 -15.08 -6.90 5.16
C ASP A 61 -15.02 -8.25 4.44
N GLY A 62 -13.83 -8.67 4.04
CA GLY A 62 -13.63 -9.94 3.34
C GLY A 62 -13.70 -9.87 1.83
N LYS A 63 -14.13 -8.74 1.26
CA LYS A 63 -14.19 -8.58 -0.19
C LYS A 63 -12.79 -8.39 -0.76
N ILE A 64 -12.61 -8.73 -2.02
CA ILE A 64 -11.32 -8.66 -2.69
C ILE A 64 -11.26 -7.43 -3.59
N ILE A 65 -10.15 -6.69 -3.49
CA ILE A 65 -9.80 -5.67 -4.47
C ILE A 65 -8.83 -6.32 -5.44
N GLU A 66 -9.21 -6.41 -6.70
CA GLU A 66 -8.35 -7.02 -7.72
C GLU A 66 -7.18 -6.12 -8.07
N ALA A 67 -6.06 -6.73 -8.48
CA ALA A 67 -4.90 -6.01 -8.96
C ALA A 67 -5.31 -5.03 -10.06
N GLN A 68 -4.93 -3.77 -9.92
CA GLN A 68 -5.33 -2.71 -10.84
C GLN A 68 -4.50 -1.45 -10.64
N GLU A 69 -4.67 -0.49 -11.54
CA GLU A 69 -4.05 0.82 -11.40
C GLU A 69 -5.11 1.83 -10.97
N LYS A 70 -4.70 2.78 -10.12
CA LYS A 70 -5.57 3.87 -9.68
C LYS A 70 -4.78 5.17 -9.64
N ILE A 71 -5.49 6.28 -9.82
CA ILE A 71 -4.89 7.61 -9.75
C ILE A 71 -5.26 8.25 -8.42
N ILE A 72 -4.25 8.74 -7.71
CA ILE A 72 -4.43 9.50 -6.48
C ILE A 72 -4.03 10.94 -6.75
N TYR A 73 -4.87 11.89 -6.35
CA TYR A 73 -4.56 13.31 -6.49
C TYR A 73 -3.92 13.82 -5.21
N LEU A 74 -2.80 14.51 -5.35
CA LEU A 74 -2.05 15.05 -4.23
C LEU A 74 -2.38 16.52 -4.04
N ASN A 75 -2.42 16.96 -2.78
CA ASN A 75 -2.52 18.37 -2.45
C ASN A 75 -1.16 19.04 -2.48
N ASP A 76 -0.08 18.26 -2.40
CA ASP A 76 1.29 18.74 -2.36
C ASP A 76 2.20 17.65 -2.92
N SER A 77 3.09 18.03 -3.84
CA SER A 77 3.95 17.08 -4.55
C SER A 77 5.25 16.74 -3.82
N LYS A 78 5.45 17.16 -2.58
CA LYS A 78 6.66 16.84 -1.83
C LYS A 78 6.75 15.34 -1.58
N SER A 79 7.96 14.77 -1.75
CA SER A 79 8.16 13.32 -1.72
C SER A 79 7.78 12.65 -0.40
N ASN A 80 7.96 13.34 0.74
CA ASN A 80 7.58 12.76 2.02
C ASN A 80 6.06 12.64 2.19
N LYS A 81 5.30 13.45 1.48
CA LYS A 81 3.85 13.36 1.49
C LYS A 81 3.31 12.22 0.63
N ILE A 82 4.08 11.78 -0.35
CA ILE A 82 3.68 10.66 -1.21
C ILE A 82 3.46 9.41 -0.37
N TYR A 83 4.38 9.08 0.53
CA TYR A 83 4.22 7.92 1.40
C TYR A 83 3.01 8.06 2.32
N ASN A 84 2.79 9.24 2.87
CA ASN A 84 1.63 9.49 3.73
C ASN A 84 0.33 9.31 2.94
N GLU A 85 0.27 9.82 1.73
CA GLU A 85 -0.92 9.68 0.87
C GLU A 85 -1.18 8.23 0.51
N LEU A 86 -0.13 7.44 0.29
CA LEU A 86 -0.28 6.01 0.04
C LEU A 86 -0.88 5.29 1.25
N VAL A 87 -0.41 5.58 2.45
CA VAL A 87 -0.95 4.98 3.66
C VAL A 87 -2.43 5.31 3.82
N VAL A 88 -2.79 6.58 3.62
CA VAL A 88 -4.19 7.02 3.69
C VAL A 88 -5.03 6.29 2.65
N PHE A 89 -4.53 6.17 1.43
CA PHE A 89 -5.21 5.45 0.36
C PHE A 89 -5.46 3.99 0.75
N ILE A 90 -4.44 3.31 1.26
CA ILE A 90 -4.54 1.91 1.66
C ILE A 90 -5.59 1.72 2.75
N VAL A 91 -5.55 2.56 3.78
CA VAL A 91 -6.49 2.48 4.91
C VAL A 91 -7.91 2.69 4.40
N LYS A 92 -8.13 3.69 3.54
CA LYS A 92 -9.46 3.96 3.00
C LYS A 92 -9.97 2.80 2.16
N GLU A 93 -9.13 2.20 1.33
CA GLU A 93 -9.53 1.07 0.50
C GLU A 93 -9.88 -0.16 1.35
N LEU A 94 -9.09 -0.45 2.38
CA LEU A 94 -9.35 -1.59 3.26
C LEU A 94 -10.67 -1.45 4.02
N HIS A 95 -11.05 -0.23 4.37
CA HIS A 95 -12.24 0.05 5.19
C HIS A 95 -13.42 0.60 4.38
N ASN A 96 -13.33 0.66 3.06
CA ASN A 96 -14.40 1.18 2.19
C ASN A 96 -14.75 2.65 2.47
N LEU A 97 -13.75 3.45 2.77
CA LEU A 97 -13.97 4.88 3.06
C LEU A 97 -13.77 5.76 1.83
#